data_68b9e61227c73aeea82ef11a96f4edd5
#
_entry.id   68b9e61227c73aeea82ef11a96f4edd5
#
_cell.length_a   1.000
_cell.length_b   1.000
_cell.length_c   1.000
_cell.angle_alpha   90.00
_cell.angle_beta   90.00
_cell.angle_gamma   90.00
#
_symmetry.space_group_name_H-M   'P 1'
#
loop_
_entity.id
_entity.type
_entity.pdbx_description
1 polymer ?
#
loop_
_entity_poly.entity_id
_entity_poly.type
_entity_poly.pdbx_seq_one_letter_code
_entity_poly.pdbx_strand_id
1 'polypeptide(L)'
;MEDAITYKEITAKSITRLSAHTDSWFLGRYGMNLYRGCEHGCVYCDGRAERYYVEGDFGRDIAVKTNAVDVLGRELARIREPGFVLLGGGICDAYQPAEARFGLARGLLELARLHRLPVHVLTKSALVERDLGLLGQI
;
A
#
# COMPACT_ATOMS: atom_id res chain seq x y z
N MET A 1 -13.11 24.47 3.26
CA MET A 1 -13.57 23.88 2.01
C MET A 1 -12.43 23.55 1.08
N GLU A 2 -11.43 24.41 1.01
CA GLU A 2 -10.24 24.16 0.20
C GLU A 2 -9.42 22.97 0.68
N ASP A 3 -9.62 22.57 1.95
CA ASP A 3 -8.85 21.48 2.57
C ASP A 3 -9.60 20.15 2.62
N ALA A 4 -10.70 20.04 1.87
CA ALA A 4 -11.48 18.80 1.86
C ALA A 4 -10.73 17.67 1.14
N ILE A 5 -10.67 16.51 1.80
CA ILE A 5 -10.10 15.30 1.21
C ILE A 5 -11.12 14.69 0.25
N THR A 6 -10.67 14.34 -0.93
CA THR A 6 -11.50 13.67 -1.95
C THR A 6 -10.97 12.26 -2.16
N TYR A 7 -11.85 11.27 -2.06
CA TYR A 7 -11.52 9.88 -2.39
C TYR A 7 -12.15 9.52 -3.73
N LYS A 8 -11.30 9.17 -4.70
CA LYS A 8 -11.74 8.69 -6.00
C LYS A 8 -11.49 7.18 -6.05
N GLU A 9 -12.55 6.42 -6.21
CA GLU A 9 -12.45 4.97 -6.36
C GLU A 9 -12.01 4.64 -7.78
N ILE A 10 -10.95 3.86 -7.90
CA ILE A 10 -10.42 3.39 -9.18
C ILE A 10 -10.21 1.88 -9.14
N THR A 11 -10.07 1.28 -10.31
CA THR A 11 -9.71 -0.13 -10.42
C THR A 11 -8.30 -0.28 -10.97
N ALA A 12 -7.57 -1.27 -10.47
CA ALA A 12 -6.22 -1.58 -10.92
C ALA A 12 -6.22 -2.89 -11.71
N LYS A 13 -5.32 -3.00 -12.68
CA LYS A 13 -5.09 -4.24 -13.42
C LYS A 13 -4.11 -5.15 -12.69
N SER A 14 -3.14 -4.55 -11.99
CA SER A 14 -2.16 -5.24 -11.17
C SER A 14 -1.80 -4.39 -9.96
N ILE A 15 -1.38 -5.03 -8.90
CA ILE A 15 -0.96 -4.36 -7.66
C ILE A 15 0.49 -4.68 -7.35
N THR A 16 0.88 -5.94 -7.48
CA THR A 16 2.22 -6.42 -7.12
C THR A 16 3.27 -5.95 -8.11
N ARG A 17 4.36 -5.39 -7.59
CA ARG A 17 5.55 -5.05 -8.36
C ARG A 17 6.70 -5.92 -7.90
N LEU A 18 7.22 -6.73 -8.81
CA LEU A 18 8.40 -7.55 -8.55
C LEU A 18 9.64 -6.69 -8.72
N SER A 19 10.47 -6.60 -7.67
CA SER A 19 11.77 -5.94 -7.76
C SER A 19 12.77 -6.86 -8.47
N ALA A 20 13.64 -6.29 -9.33
CA ALA A 20 14.67 -7.05 -10.02
C ALA A 20 15.63 -7.72 -9.04
N HIS A 21 15.90 -7.04 -7.91
CA HIS A 21 16.76 -7.53 -6.83
C HIS A 21 16.07 -7.34 -5.50
N THR A 22 16.35 -8.24 -4.53
CA THR A 22 15.90 -8.04 -3.16
C THR A 22 16.67 -6.84 -2.59
N ASP A 23 15.92 -5.88 -2.06
CA ASP A 23 16.51 -4.71 -1.41
C ASP A 23 17.28 -5.14 -0.16
N SER A 24 18.57 -4.76 -0.10
CA SER A 24 19.43 -5.12 1.03
C SER A 24 19.09 -4.40 2.32
N TRP A 25 18.36 -3.30 2.23
CA TRP A 25 18.00 -2.49 3.38
C TRP A 25 16.65 -2.93 3.99
N PHE A 26 15.60 -2.98 3.19
CA PHE A 26 14.25 -3.35 3.63
C PHE A 26 13.88 -4.79 3.33
N LEU A 27 14.73 -5.52 2.63
CA LEU A 27 14.51 -6.89 2.20
C LEU A 27 13.30 -7.06 1.29
N GLY A 28 12.78 -5.95 0.75
CA GLY A 28 11.59 -5.96 -0.10
C GLY A 28 11.83 -6.66 -1.44
N ARG A 29 10.95 -7.57 -1.78
CA ARG A 29 10.93 -8.26 -3.08
C ARG A 29 9.70 -7.88 -3.88
N TYR A 30 8.57 -7.69 -3.20
CA TYR A 30 7.30 -7.37 -3.81
C TYR A 30 6.78 -6.05 -3.27
N GLY A 31 6.73 -5.02 -4.10
CA GLY A 31 6.19 -3.73 -3.74
C GLY A 31 4.70 -3.65 -4.06
N MET A 32 3.95 -2.94 -3.24
CA MET A 32 2.51 -2.78 -3.41
C MET A 32 2.06 -1.39 -3.05
N ASN A 33 1.29 -0.77 -3.95
CA ASN A 33 0.69 0.53 -3.72
C ASN A 33 -0.83 0.39 -3.83
N LEU A 34 -1.52 0.57 -2.72
CA LEU A 34 -2.97 0.40 -2.62
C LEU A 34 -3.71 1.71 -2.92
N TYR A 35 -3.01 2.82 -2.79
CA TYR A 35 -3.56 4.16 -2.99
C TYR A 35 -2.64 4.97 -3.90
N ARG A 36 -3.17 6.03 -4.50
CA ARG A 36 -2.39 7.08 -5.14
C ARG A 36 -2.64 8.38 -4.41
N GLY A 37 -1.58 9.12 -4.13
CA GLY A 37 -1.64 10.24 -3.22
C GLY A 37 -1.58 9.77 -1.78
N CYS A 38 -1.33 10.69 -0.86
CA CYS A 38 -1.21 10.35 0.55
C CYS A 38 -1.67 11.53 1.41
N GLU A 39 -2.65 11.27 2.26
CA GLU A 39 -3.24 12.30 3.13
C GLU A 39 -2.27 12.90 4.14
N HIS A 40 -1.14 12.22 4.42
CA HIS A 40 -0.10 12.81 5.26
C HIS A 40 0.49 14.07 4.62
N GLY A 41 0.47 14.16 3.28
CA GLY A 41 0.84 15.36 2.56
C GLY A 41 2.25 15.87 2.84
N CYS A 42 3.20 14.99 3.18
CA CYS A 42 4.56 15.38 3.51
C CYS A 42 5.17 16.20 2.38
N VAL A 43 5.67 17.39 2.70
CA VAL A 43 6.21 18.31 1.70
C VAL A 43 7.46 17.77 1.01
N TYR A 44 8.19 16.88 1.67
CA TYR A 44 9.43 16.26 1.18
C TYR A 44 9.20 14.93 0.47
N CYS A 45 7.95 14.50 0.28
CA CYS A 45 7.68 13.16 -0.22
C CYS A 45 7.99 13.00 -1.71
N ASP A 46 8.72 11.93 -2.06
CA ASP A 46 9.04 11.58 -3.44
C ASP A 46 7.79 11.20 -4.24
N GLY A 47 6.72 10.81 -3.56
CA GLY A 47 5.44 10.46 -4.18
C GLY A 47 4.76 11.61 -4.92
N ARG A 48 5.22 12.85 -4.71
CA ARG A 48 4.71 14.02 -5.42
C ARG A 48 5.19 14.12 -6.87
N ALA A 49 6.15 13.29 -7.27
CA ALA A 49 6.66 13.31 -8.63
C ALA A 49 5.58 12.89 -9.64
N GLU A 50 5.53 13.58 -10.78
CA GLU A 50 4.54 13.34 -11.84
C GLU A 50 4.51 11.89 -12.31
N ARG A 51 5.66 11.22 -12.31
CA ARG A 51 5.78 9.83 -12.74
C ARG A 51 4.90 8.84 -11.95
N TYR A 52 4.40 9.26 -10.78
CA TYR A 52 3.51 8.41 -9.96
C TYR A 52 2.03 8.65 -10.25
N TYR A 53 1.72 9.48 -11.22
CA TYR A 53 0.37 9.66 -11.78
C TYR A 53 -0.70 10.03 -10.76
N VAL A 54 -0.38 10.92 -9.83
CA VAL A 54 -1.38 11.46 -8.91
C VAL A 54 -2.13 12.57 -9.65
N GLU A 55 -3.43 12.38 -9.81
CA GLU A 55 -4.30 13.41 -10.36
C GLU A 55 -4.69 14.38 -9.24
N GLY A 56 -4.61 15.70 -9.52
CA GLY A 56 -4.94 16.72 -8.56
C GLY A 56 -3.87 16.94 -7.50
N ASP A 57 -4.29 17.20 -6.27
CA ASP A 57 -3.39 17.49 -5.16
C ASP A 57 -2.96 16.19 -4.44
N PHE A 58 -1.67 15.97 -4.35
CA PHE A 58 -1.10 14.77 -3.74
C PHE A 58 -1.64 14.48 -2.33
N GLY A 59 -1.84 15.52 -1.51
CA GLY A 59 -2.27 15.36 -0.12
C GLY A 59 -3.78 15.39 0.09
N ARG A 60 -4.55 15.65 -0.94
CA ARG A 60 -6.01 15.84 -0.83
C ARG A 60 -6.83 14.98 -1.77
N ASP A 61 -6.32 14.73 -2.97
CA ASP A 61 -7.03 13.95 -3.98
C ASP A 61 -6.46 12.54 -4.00
N ILE A 62 -7.09 11.66 -3.24
CA ILE A 62 -6.60 10.30 -3.02
C ILE A 62 -7.34 9.32 -3.93
N ALA A 63 -6.61 8.60 -4.76
CA ALA A 63 -7.19 7.51 -5.54
C ALA A 63 -7.11 6.21 -4.74
N VAL A 64 -8.23 5.52 -4.63
CA VAL A 64 -8.36 4.28 -3.86
C VAL A 64 -8.57 3.12 -4.83
N LYS A 65 -7.67 2.14 -4.82
CA LYS A 65 -7.76 0.96 -5.69
C LYS A 65 -8.70 -0.05 -5.06
N THR A 66 -10.00 0.15 -5.24
CA THR A 66 -11.03 -0.60 -4.52
C THR A 66 -11.05 -2.11 -4.81
N ASN A 67 -10.49 -2.53 -5.95
CA ASN A 67 -10.37 -3.94 -6.30
C ASN A 67 -9.02 -4.56 -5.88
N ALA A 68 -8.21 -3.84 -5.09
CA ALA A 68 -6.86 -4.26 -4.76
C ALA A 68 -6.80 -5.65 -4.13
N VAL A 69 -7.67 -5.93 -3.17
CA VAL A 69 -7.68 -7.23 -2.47
C VAL A 69 -8.00 -8.38 -3.42
N ASP A 70 -8.95 -8.19 -4.34
CA ASP A 70 -9.30 -9.20 -5.34
C ASP A 70 -8.13 -9.46 -6.29
N VAL A 71 -7.49 -8.39 -6.78
CA VAL A 71 -6.33 -8.50 -7.67
C VAL A 71 -5.18 -9.19 -6.95
N LEU A 72 -4.89 -8.77 -5.72
CA LEU A 72 -3.83 -9.37 -4.90
C LEU A 72 -4.08 -10.85 -4.62
N GLY A 73 -5.33 -11.23 -4.36
CA GLY A 73 -5.67 -12.63 -4.12
C GLY A 73 -5.26 -13.52 -5.29
N ARG A 74 -5.42 -13.04 -6.51
CA ARG A 74 -5.00 -13.75 -7.71
C ARG A 74 -3.48 -13.70 -7.91
N GLU A 75 -2.87 -12.54 -7.68
CA GLU A 75 -1.44 -12.35 -7.88
C GLU A 75 -0.60 -13.13 -6.87
N LEU A 76 -0.97 -13.07 -5.60
CA LEU A 76 -0.22 -13.76 -4.53
C LEU A 76 -0.29 -15.28 -4.68
N ALA A 77 -1.41 -15.81 -5.20
CA ALA A 77 -1.54 -17.23 -5.46
C ALA A 77 -0.56 -17.74 -6.54
N ARG A 78 -0.02 -16.85 -7.37
CA ARG A 78 0.91 -17.17 -8.45
C ARG A 78 2.36 -16.97 -8.07
N ILE A 79 2.65 -16.39 -6.92
CA ILE A 79 4.02 -16.17 -6.47
C ILE A 79 4.67 -17.51 -6.16
N ARG A 80 5.82 -17.76 -6.77
CA ARG A 80 6.61 -18.99 -6.58
C ARG A 80 7.86 -18.77 -5.75
N GLU A 81 8.41 -17.55 -5.79
CA GLU A 81 9.60 -17.21 -5.04
C GLU A 81 9.22 -16.51 -3.75
N PRO A 82 9.69 -17.00 -2.58
CA PRO A 82 9.42 -16.31 -1.32
C PRO A 82 10.15 -14.98 -1.29
N GLY A 83 9.61 -14.03 -0.57
CA GLY A 83 10.21 -12.72 -0.41
C GLY A 83 9.29 -11.81 0.37
N PHE A 84 9.87 -10.77 0.97
CA PHE A 84 9.11 -9.79 1.73
C PHE A 84 8.21 -8.95 0.83
N VAL A 85 6.96 -8.84 1.24
CA VAL A 85 6.03 -7.87 0.70
C VAL A 85 6.29 -6.54 1.38
N LEU A 86 6.57 -5.51 0.60
CA LEU A 86 6.80 -4.17 1.11
C LEU A 86 5.50 -3.37 1.02
N LEU A 87 4.91 -3.11 2.17
CA LEU A 87 3.68 -2.33 2.28
C LEU A 87 4.04 -0.92 2.74
N GLY A 88 3.88 0.04 1.83
CA GLY A 88 4.34 1.41 2.04
C GLY A 88 5.80 1.57 1.63
N GLY A 89 6.05 2.12 0.47
CA GLY A 89 7.38 2.18 -0.11
C GLY A 89 7.97 3.57 -0.24
N GLY A 90 7.52 4.55 0.53
CA GLY A 90 8.05 5.91 0.49
C GLY A 90 7.32 6.86 -0.46
N ILE A 91 6.39 6.37 -1.28
CA ILE A 91 5.56 7.23 -2.15
C ILE A 91 4.11 7.31 -1.70
N CYS A 92 3.70 6.42 -0.81
CA CYS A 92 2.34 6.35 -0.32
C CYS A 92 2.33 5.55 0.97
N ASP A 93 1.62 6.04 1.98
CA ASP A 93 1.46 5.30 3.22
C ASP A 93 0.19 4.45 3.15
N ALA A 94 0.33 3.14 3.30
CA ALA A 94 -0.80 2.23 3.29
C ALA A 94 -1.74 2.42 4.49
N TYR A 95 -1.24 3.06 5.54
CA TYR A 95 -2.02 3.38 6.74
C TYR A 95 -2.42 4.85 6.84
N GLN A 96 -2.44 5.55 5.71
CA GLN A 96 -3.00 6.90 5.69
C GLN A 96 -4.49 6.86 6.12
N PRO A 97 -5.10 7.99 6.50
CA PRO A 97 -6.47 7.99 7.03
C PRO A 97 -7.51 7.25 6.18
N ALA A 98 -7.34 7.21 4.85
CA ALA A 98 -8.21 6.44 3.96
C ALA A 98 -8.33 4.97 4.35
N GLU A 99 -7.27 4.38 4.90
CA GLU A 99 -7.25 2.98 5.29
C GLU A 99 -8.28 2.65 6.38
N ALA A 100 -8.60 3.60 7.25
CA ALA A 100 -9.62 3.41 8.27
C ALA A 100 -11.00 3.13 7.65
N ARG A 101 -11.25 3.70 6.46
CA ARG A 101 -12.50 3.52 5.73
C ARG A 101 -12.47 2.34 4.77
N PHE A 102 -11.38 2.17 4.02
CA PHE A 102 -11.35 1.22 2.90
C PHE A 102 -10.76 -0.15 3.26
N GLY A 103 -9.90 -0.24 4.27
CA GLY A 103 -9.39 -1.50 4.78
C GLY A 103 -8.51 -2.31 3.81
N LEU A 104 -7.87 -1.68 2.83
CA LEU A 104 -7.09 -2.38 1.82
C LEU A 104 -5.80 -2.98 2.38
N ALA A 105 -5.11 -2.25 3.27
CA ALA A 105 -3.90 -2.76 3.91
C ALA A 105 -4.22 -3.97 4.78
N ARG A 106 -5.31 -3.92 5.53
CA ARG A 106 -5.75 -5.05 6.33
C ARG A 106 -6.05 -6.28 5.45
N GLY A 107 -6.74 -6.07 4.33
CA GLY A 107 -7.02 -7.14 3.37
C GLY A 107 -5.75 -7.76 2.80
N LEU A 108 -4.74 -6.95 2.50
CA LEU A 108 -3.44 -7.42 2.05
C LEU A 108 -2.76 -8.26 3.12
N LEU A 109 -2.78 -7.82 4.37
CA LEU A 109 -2.17 -8.56 5.47
C LEU A 109 -2.83 -9.93 5.68
N GLU A 110 -4.14 -10.01 5.54
CA GLU A 110 -4.86 -11.30 5.63
C GLU A 110 -4.42 -12.25 4.52
N LEU A 111 -4.24 -11.75 3.30
CA LEU A 111 -3.73 -12.53 2.18
C LEU A 111 -2.27 -12.94 2.40
N ALA A 112 -1.43 -12.05 2.89
CA ALA A 112 -0.03 -12.36 3.19
C ALA A 112 0.08 -13.48 4.22
N ARG A 113 -0.75 -13.43 5.26
CA ARG A 113 -0.83 -14.50 6.27
C ARG A 113 -1.24 -15.83 5.63
N LEU A 114 -2.27 -15.80 4.80
CA LEU A 114 -2.79 -16.99 4.13
C LEU A 114 -1.72 -17.63 3.22
N HIS A 115 -0.98 -16.82 2.50
CA HIS A 115 0.07 -17.28 1.57
C HIS A 115 1.45 -17.40 2.22
N ARG A 116 1.56 -17.17 3.52
CA ARG A 116 2.81 -17.25 4.30
C ARG A 116 3.92 -16.37 3.74
N LEU A 117 3.57 -15.18 3.33
CA LEU A 117 4.53 -14.18 2.84
C LEU A 117 4.90 -13.22 3.97
N PRO A 118 6.20 -13.04 4.25
CA PRO A 118 6.61 -12.07 5.26
C PRO A 118 6.33 -10.65 4.76
N VAL A 119 6.00 -9.75 5.68
CA VAL A 119 5.62 -8.37 5.35
C VAL A 119 6.55 -7.39 6.05
N HIS A 120 6.98 -6.38 5.32
CA HIS A 120 7.64 -5.21 5.87
C HIS A 120 6.68 -4.03 5.74
N VAL A 121 6.34 -3.40 6.86
CA VAL A 121 5.44 -2.25 6.88
C VAL A 121 6.23 -1.00 7.24
N LEU A 122 6.18 -0.01 6.37
CA LEU A 122 6.72 1.31 6.64
C LEU A 122 5.56 2.31 6.73
N THR A 123 5.34 2.89 7.89
CA THR A 123 4.26 3.84 8.10
C THR A 123 4.62 4.88 9.15
N LYS A 124 4.07 6.07 9.02
CA LYS A 124 4.11 7.10 10.05
C LYS A 124 2.76 7.26 10.77
N SER A 125 1.82 6.34 10.54
CA SER A 125 0.47 6.39 11.10
C SER A 125 0.30 5.42 12.26
N ALA A 126 -0.30 5.88 13.34
CA ALA A 126 -0.69 5.03 14.46
C ALA A 126 -1.80 4.04 14.10
N LEU A 127 -2.47 4.22 12.97
CA LEU A 127 -3.54 3.31 12.53
C LEU A 127 -3.05 1.86 12.38
N VAL A 128 -1.77 1.64 12.17
CA VAL A 128 -1.17 0.30 12.11
C VAL A 128 -1.42 -0.50 13.38
N GLU A 129 -1.63 0.14 14.52
CA GLU A 129 -1.92 -0.53 15.80
C GLU A 129 -3.18 -1.38 15.71
N ARG A 130 -4.14 -1.00 14.86
CA ARG A 130 -5.35 -1.77 14.60
C ARG A 130 -5.03 -3.20 14.15
N ASP A 131 -3.92 -3.38 13.43
CA ASP A 131 -3.58 -4.64 12.78
C ASP A 131 -2.40 -5.38 13.45
N LEU A 132 -1.96 -4.96 14.63
CA LEU A 132 -0.82 -5.60 15.34
C LEU A 132 -1.07 -7.08 15.59
N GLY A 133 -2.29 -7.45 15.97
CA GLY A 133 -2.64 -8.87 16.18
C GLY A 133 -2.48 -9.70 14.92
N LEU A 134 -2.87 -9.15 13.78
CA LEU A 134 -2.75 -9.80 12.48
C LEU A 134 -1.28 -9.88 12.04
N LEU A 135 -0.52 -8.81 12.24
CA LEU A 135 0.92 -8.79 11.95
C LEU A 135 1.67 -9.84 12.76
N GLY A 136 1.26 -10.08 13.99
CA GLY A 136 1.85 -11.11 14.84
C GLY A 136 1.61 -12.54 14.35
N GLN A 137 0.73 -12.73 13.39
CA GLN A 137 0.40 -14.04 12.80
C GLN A 137 1.09 -14.28 11.45
N ILE A 138 1.85 -13.31 10.94
CA ILE A 138 2.51 -13.38 9.64
C ILE A 138 3.94 -13.89 9.73
#